data_d0cb2e079cdaa9b12dc4bc34921c49b1
#
_entry.id   d0cb2e079cdaa9b12dc4bc34921c49b1
#
_cell.length_a   1.000
_cell.length_b   1.000
_cell.length_c   1.000
_cell.angle_alpha   90.00
_cell.angle_beta   90.00
_cell.angle_gamma   90.00
#
_symmetry.space_group_name_H-M   'P 1'
#
loop_
_entity.id
_entity.type
_entity.pdbx_description
1 polymer ?
#
loop_
_entity_poly.entity_id
_entity_poly.type
_entity_poly.pdbx_seq_one_letter_code
_entity_poly.pdbx_strand_id
1 'polypeptide(L)'
;MSNLFLPQRAFFDFAFHSPLLKEPPKINGNIRDWAEGSQVPDLMSVDGQRSFATAHMAWDDSGLYFACEVKNKTTYKINPREPTEGDCLELFIDTRDVKEHRANRFCHRFYFLPGGTGKGGKKPIGRQIAIDDAREQSP
;
A
#
# COMPACT_ATOMS: atom_id res chain seq x y z
N MET A 1 -24.64 -25.59 -10.27
CA MET A 1 -23.85 -25.46 -9.05
C MET A 1 -22.75 -24.46 -9.33
N SER A 2 -22.81 -23.27 -8.73
CA SER A 2 -21.73 -22.29 -8.86
C SER A 2 -20.53 -22.81 -8.05
N ASN A 3 -19.43 -23.14 -8.73
CA ASN A 3 -18.18 -23.43 -8.05
C ASN A 3 -17.75 -22.16 -7.29
N LEU A 4 -17.87 -22.19 -5.98
CA LEU A 4 -17.32 -21.13 -5.13
C LEU A 4 -15.80 -21.22 -5.20
N PHE A 5 -15.19 -20.36 -6.00
CA PHE A 5 -13.73 -20.25 -6.07
C PHE A 5 -13.26 -19.46 -4.86
N LEU A 6 -12.76 -20.15 -3.84
CA LEU A 6 -12.10 -19.52 -2.71
C LEU A 6 -10.61 -19.36 -3.06
N PRO A 7 -10.08 -18.13 -3.11
CA PRO A 7 -8.66 -17.94 -3.33
C PRO A 7 -7.85 -18.60 -2.20
N GLN A 8 -6.72 -19.22 -2.53
CA GLN A 8 -5.87 -19.93 -1.56
C GLN A 8 -5.45 -19.01 -0.40
N ARG A 9 -5.22 -17.74 -0.69
CA ARG A 9 -4.88 -16.72 0.32
C ARG A 9 -5.98 -16.46 1.36
N ALA A 10 -7.22 -16.89 1.14
CA ALA A 10 -8.30 -16.75 2.12
C ALA A 10 -8.06 -17.57 3.41
N PHE A 11 -7.19 -18.57 3.33
CA PHE A 11 -6.82 -19.44 4.46
C PHE A 11 -5.38 -19.23 4.91
N PHE A 12 -4.72 -18.17 4.42
CA PHE A 12 -3.32 -17.93 4.65
C PHE A 12 -3.14 -16.90 5.76
N ASP A 13 -2.58 -17.32 6.89
CA ASP A 13 -2.12 -16.39 7.92
C ASP A 13 -0.72 -15.91 7.56
N PHE A 14 -0.57 -14.61 7.46
CA PHE A 14 0.63 -13.98 6.96
C PHE A 14 1.16 -12.95 7.94
N ALA A 15 2.40 -13.14 8.34
CA ALA A 15 3.15 -12.17 9.12
C ALA A 15 4.57 -12.01 8.55
N PHE A 16 5.07 -10.79 8.53
CA PHE A 16 6.48 -10.54 8.25
C PHE A 16 7.02 -9.45 9.18
N HIS A 17 8.32 -9.46 9.40
CA HIS A 17 8.97 -8.45 10.25
C HIS A 17 9.48 -7.30 9.39
N SER A 18 8.90 -6.12 9.60
CA SER A 18 9.41 -4.89 9.00
C SER A 18 10.63 -4.40 9.78
N PRO A 19 11.78 -4.12 9.14
CA PRO A 19 12.98 -3.73 9.84
C PRO A 19 12.87 -2.35 10.50
N LEU A 20 13.42 -2.25 11.72
CA LEU A 20 13.69 -0.97 12.38
C LEU A 20 14.94 -0.35 11.76
N LEU A 21 14.82 0.87 11.29
CA LEU A 21 15.91 1.61 10.66
C LEU A 21 16.68 2.44 11.72
N LYS A 22 17.99 2.54 11.54
CA LYS A 22 18.83 3.48 12.32
C LYS A 22 18.72 4.91 11.78
N GLU A 23 18.50 5.04 10.49
CA GLU A 23 18.33 6.31 9.77
C GLU A 23 17.17 6.19 8.80
N PRO A 24 16.37 7.25 8.60
CA PRO A 24 15.25 7.21 7.66
C PRO A 24 15.74 7.00 6.22
N PRO A 25 15.00 6.27 5.38
CA PRO A 25 15.36 6.05 4.00
C PRO A 25 15.23 7.35 3.20
N LYS A 26 15.99 7.49 2.14
CA LYS A 26 15.84 8.61 1.21
C LYS A 26 14.53 8.44 0.42
N ILE A 27 13.64 9.43 0.55
CA ILE A 27 12.38 9.44 -0.20
C ILE A 27 12.60 10.09 -1.57
N ASN A 28 13.24 9.38 -2.47
CA ASN A 28 13.65 9.84 -3.81
C ASN A 28 13.12 8.95 -4.94
N GLY A 29 12.28 7.93 -4.62
CA GLY A 29 11.76 6.96 -5.58
C GLY A 29 12.75 5.84 -5.94
N ASN A 30 13.94 5.79 -5.33
CA ASN A 30 14.90 4.72 -5.54
C ASN A 30 14.78 3.66 -4.43
N ILE A 31 14.24 2.49 -4.75
CA ILE A 31 14.08 1.40 -3.79
C ILE A 31 15.37 0.63 -3.51
N ARG A 32 16.43 0.83 -4.32
CA ARG A 32 17.71 0.12 -4.14
C ARG A 32 18.45 0.54 -2.87
N ASP A 33 18.12 1.72 -2.35
CA ASP A 33 18.73 2.27 -1.15
C ASP A 33 18.01 1.80 0.14
N TRP A 34 16.98 0.96 0.00
CA TRP A 34 16.21 0.46 1.13
C TRP A 34 16.93 -0.69 1.83
N ALA A 35 16.72 -0.79 3.15
CA ALA A 35 17.35 -1.79 3.98
C ALA A 35 17.05 -3.21 3.51
N GLU A 36 18.01 -4.10 3.67
CA GLU A 36 17.80 -5.53 3.49
C GLU A 36 16.68 -6.00 4.45
N GLY A 37 15.84 -6.90 3.96
CA GLY A 37 14.68 -7.40 4.72
C GLY A 37 13.46 -6.46 4.73
N SER A 38 13.54 -5.27 4.12
CA SER A 38 12.38 -4.37 4.00
C SER A 38 11.35 -4.82 2.95
N GLN A 39 11.71 -5.73 2.05
CA GLN A 39 10.80 -6.18 1.01
C GLN A 39 9.64 -6.96 1.61
N VAL A 40 8.42 -6.49 1.33
CA VAL A 40 7.18 -7.20 1.68
C VAL A 40 7.08 -8.46 0.82
N PRO A 41 6.84 -9.64 1.41
CA PRO A 41 6.66 -10.87 0.64
C PRO A 41 5.56 -10.76 -0.41
N ASP A 42 5.83 -11.34 -1.57
CA ASP A 42 4.90 -11.33 -2.69
C ASP A 42 3.81 -12.38 -2.52
N LEU A 43 2.59 -11.94 -2.21
CA LEU A 43 1.45 -12.82 -2.04
C LEU A 43 0.77 -13.22 -3.36
N MET A 44 1.11 -12.59 -4.48
CA MET A 44 0.53 -12.97 -5.79
C MET A 44 0.99 -14.36 -6.23
N SER A 45 2.18 -14.76 -5.84
CA SER A 45 2.73 -16.09 -6.12
C SER A 45 1.90 -17.21 -5.48
N VAL A 46 1.23 -16.94 -4.35
CA VAL A 46 0.33 -17.88 -3.67
C VAL A 46 -0.88 -18.21 -4.54
N ASP A 47 -1.35 -17.25 -5.33
CA ASP A 47 -2.44 -17.45 -6.30
C ASP A 47 -1.94 -17.91 -7.69
N GLY A 48 -0.65 -18.28 -7.82
CA GLY A 48 -0.03 -18.68 -9.08
C GLY A 48 0.13 -17.54 -10.09
N GLN A 49 0.02 -16.30 -9.65
CA GLN A 49 0.15 -15.13 -10.51
C GLN A 49 1.58 -14.59 -10.49
N ARG A 50 1.97 -13.94 -11.60
CA ARG A 50 3.27 -13.24 -11.66
C ARG A 50 3.18 -11.90 -10.96
N SER A 51 4.13 -11.64 -10.08
CA SER A 51 4.28 -10.32 -9.46
C SER A 51 4.57 -9.25 -10.51
N PHE A 52 3.75 -8.21 -10.51
CA PHE A 52 3.94 -7.01 -11.33
C PHE A 52 4.53 -5.85 -10.54
N ALA A 53 4.65 -5.98 -9.22
CA ALA A 53 5.17 -4.95 -8.34
C ALA A 53 6.05 -5.53 -7.24
N THR A 54 6.90 -4.70 -6.66
CA THR A 54 7.66 -5.00 -5.45
C THR A 54 7.36 -3.91 -4.42
N ALA A 55 6.99 -4.30 -3.22
CA ALA A 55 6.72 -3.38 -2.12
C ALA A 55 7.80 -3.51 -1.04
N HIS A 56 8.10 -2.41 -0.38
CA HIS A 56 9.02 -2.34 0.74
C HIS A 56 8.35 -1.61 1.90
N MET A 57 8.62 -2.07 3.11
CA MET A 57 8.16 -1.44 4.34
C MET A 57 9.29 -1.44 5.36
N ALA A 58 9.46 -0.32 6.06
CA ALA A 58 10.41 -0.17 7.15
C ALA A 58 9.89 0.90 8.11
N TRP A 59 10.45 1.02 9.28
CA TRP A 59 10.02 2.00 10.28
C TRP A 59 11.18 2.48 11.14
N ASP A 60 10.99 3.62 11.77
CA ASP A 60 11.84 4.16 12.83
C ASP A 60 10.97 4.90 13.86
N ASP A 61 11.58 5.59 14.81
CA ASP A 61 10.86 6.36 15.83
C ASP A 61 10.04 7.53 15.25
N SER A 62 10.31 7.93 14.00
CA SER A 62 9.61 9.03 13.33
C SER A 62 8.38 8.55 12.55
N GLY A 63 8.33 7.27 12.16
CA GLY A 63 7.18 6.75 11.44
C GLY A 63 7.42 5.48 10.62
N LEU A 64 6.40 5.15 9.83
CA LEU A 64 6.39 4.04 8.89
C LEU A 64 6.73 4.53 7.48
N TYR A 65 7.66 3.85 6.85
CA TYR A 65 8.10 4.11 5.47
C TYR A 65 7.59 3.02 4.56
N PHE A 66 7.07 3.43 3.43
CA PHE A 66 6.55 2.52 2.41
C PHE A 66 7.04 2.91 1.02
N ALA A 67 7.46 1.94 0.22
CA ALA A 67 7.78 2.14 -1.18
C ALA A 67 7.22 1.00 -2.04
N CYS A 68 6.89 1.33 -3.28
CA CYS A 68 6.42 0.37 -4.27
C CYS A 68 7.03 0.68 -5.64
N GLU A 69 7.56 -0.34 -6.28
CA GLU A 69 7.97 -0.29 -7.68
C GLU A 69 7.06 -1.16 -8.52
N VAL A 70 6.40 -0.57 -9.52
CA VAL A 70 5.60 -1.30 -10.51
C VAL A 70 6.45 -1.61 -11.72
N LYS A 71 6.62 -2.90 -12.02
CA LYS A 71 7.49 -3.41 -13.09
C LYS A 71 6.87 -3.18 -14.47
N ASN A 72 7.73 -2.86 -15.46
CA ASN A 72 7.35 -2.78 -16.87
C ASN A 72 6.21 -1.79 -17.20
N LYS A 73 5.98 -0.80 -16.35
CA LYS A 73 4.98 0.23 -16.58
C LYS A 73 5.64 1.53 -17.01
N THR A 74 5.36 1.96 -18.25
CA THR A 74 5.95 3.15 -18.88
C THR A 74 4.97 4.31 -18.98
N THR A 75 3.67 4.04 -18.91
CA THR A 75 2.61 5.05 -19.01
C THR A 75 1.66 4.91 -17.83
N TYR A 76 1.18 6.05 -17.33
CA TYR A 76 0.29 6.11 -16.17
C TYR A 76 -1.01 6.83 -16.53
N LYS A 77 -2.14 6.23 -16.17
CA LYS A 77 -3.45 6.88 -16.16
C LYS A 77 -3.64 7.50 -14.78
N ILE A 78 -3.53 8.81 -14.67
CA ILE A 78 -3.60 9.52 -13.40
C ILE A 78 -4.93 10.27 -13.31
N ASN A 79 -5.74 9.96 -12.29
CA ASN A 79 -6.98 10.67 -12.00
C ASN A 79 -6.97 11.18 -10.55
N PRO A 80 -6.54 12.44 -10.29
CA PRO A 80 -6.48 13.00 -8.94
C PRO A 80 -7.84 13.21 -8.27
N ARG A 81 -8.94 13.26 -9.05
CA ARG A 81 -10.31 13.41 -8.52
C ARG A 81 -10.88 12.08 -8.05
N GLU A 82 -10.60 11.03 -8.81
CA GLU A 82 -11.05 9.66 -8.54
C GLU A 82 -9.84 8.72 -8.67
N PRO A 83 -8.99 8.66 -7.63
CA PRO A 83 -7.70 7.96 -7.67
C PRO A 83 -7.81 6.49 -8.07
N THR A 84 -8.85 5.81 -7.62
CA THR A 84 -9.09 4.38 -7.87
C THR A 84 -9.50 4.06 -9.31
N GLU A 85 -9.86 5.07 -10.11
CA GLU A 85 -10.15 4.89 -11.53
C GLU A 85 -8.92 5.01 -12.44
N GLY A 86 -7.76 5.19 -11.83
CA GLY A 86 -6.48 5.29 -12.52
C GLY A 86 -5.41 4.40 -11.89
N ASP A 87 -4.16 4.72 -12.19
CA ASP A 87 -3.01 4.10 -11.56
C ASP A 87 -2.81 4.68 -10.16
N CYS A 88 -3.15 3.90 -9.17
CA CYS A 88 -3.14 4.28 -7.78
C CYS A 88 -2.55 3.14 -6.93
N LEU A 89 -1.76 3.48 -5.94
CA LEU A 89 -1.39 2.58 -4.85
C LEU A 89 -2.22 2.97 -3.64
N GLU A 90 -2.87 2.00 -3.03
CA GLU A 90 -3.60 2.17 -1.79
C GLU A 90 -2.91 1.41 -0.66
N LEU A 91 -2.84 2.04 0.50
CA LEU A 91 -2.31 1.45 1.71
C LEU A 91 -3.37 1.57 2.81
N PHE A 92 -3.75 0.43 3.38
CA PHE A 92 -4.66 0.34 4.51
C PHE A 92 -3.86 -0.08 5.74
N ILE A 93 -4.03 0.63 6.84
CA ILE A 93 -3.34 0.37 8.10
C ILE A 93 -4.38 0.33 9.22
N ASP A 94 -4.40 -0.76 9.98
CA ASP A 94 -5.05 -0.82 11.27
C ASP A 94 -4.00 -0.65 12.37
N THR A 95 -4.02 0.50 13.05
CA THR A 95 -3.01 0.84 14.06
C THR A 95 -3.20 0.13 15.40
N ARG A 96 -4.29 -0.60 15.58
CA ARG A 96 -4.63 -1.30 16.81
C ARG A 96 -4.80 -2.80 16.66
N ASP A 97 -4.70 -3.32 15.42
CA ASP A 97 -4.92 -4.75 15.11
C ASP A 97 -6.28 -5.27 15.67
N VAL A 98 -7.30 -4.43 15.60
CA VAL A 98 -8.61 -4.74 16.21
C VAL A 98 -9.32 -5.87 15.47
N LYS A 99 -9.03 -6.09 14.20
CA LYS A 99 -9.59 -7.17 13.35
C LYS A 99 -11.11 -7.27 13.38
N GLU A 100 -11.77 -6.14 13.51
CA GLU A 100 -13.24 -6.05 13.43
C GLU A 100 -13.70 -6.24 11.98
N HIS A 101 -14.95 -6.65 11.80
CA HIS A 101 -15.54 -6.85 10.46
C HIS A 101 -15.67 -5.55 9.66
N ARG A 102 -15.59 -4.39 10.30
CA ARG A 102 -15.69 -3.08 9.66
C ARG A 102 -14.52 -2.20 10.07
N ALA A 103 -14.15 -1.31 9.16
CA ALA A 103 -13.18 -0.28 9.46
C ALA A 103 -13.68 0.62 10.60
N ASN A 104 -12.78 0.97 11.49
CA ASN A 104 -13.04 1.83 12.64
C ASN A 104 -12.07 3.03 12.66
N ARG A 105 -12.15 3.87 13.70
CA ARG A 105 -11.30 5.07 13.85
C ARG A 105 -9.79 4.80 13.88
N PHE A 106 -9.37 3.57 14.05
CA PHE A 106 -7.96 3.15 14.04
C PHE A 106 -7.50 2.65 12.68
N CYS A 107 -8.42 2.52 11.72
CA CYS A 107 -8.12 2.17 10.36
C CYS A 107 -7.85 3.43 9.55
N HIS A 108 -6.77 3.41 8.81
CA HIS A 108 -6.33 4.51 7.97
C HIS A 108 -6.18 4.04 6.53
N ARG A 109 -6.63 4.85 5.58
CA ARG A 109 -6.48 4.61 4.15
C ARG A 109 -5.68 5.74 3.54
N PHE A 110 -4.63 5.38 2.85
CA PHE A 110 -3.80 6.30 2.09
C PHE A 110 -3.83 5.92 0.62
N TYR A 111 -3.72 6.91 -0.25
CA TYR A 111 -3.48 6.66 -1.65
C TYR A 111 -2.28 7.44 -2.16
N PHE A 112 -1.62 6.86 -3.15
CA PHE A 112 -0.44 7.43 -3.79
C PHE A 112 -0.59 7.35 -5.30
N LEU A 113 -0.47 8.50 -5.96
CA LEU A 113 -0.46 8.60 -7.41
C LEU A 113 0.96 8.91 -7.89
N PRO A 114 1.43 8.28 -8.97
CA PRO A 114 2.77 8.53 -9.50
C PRO A 114 2.98 9.93 -10.07
N GLY A 115 1.91 10.70 -10.18
CA GLY A 115 1.91 12.09 -10.65
C GLY A 115 0.58 12.77 -10.39
N GLY A 116 0.35 13.94 -10.98
CA GLY A 116 -0.93 14.67 -10.91
C GLY A 116 -0.79 16.10 -10.41
N THR A 117 0.37 16.51 -9.89
CA THR A 117 0.63 17.89 -9.47
C THR A 117 1.93 18.44 -10.06
N GLY A 118 2.19 19.73 -9.82
CA GLY A 118 3.38 20.43 -10.29
C GLY A 118 3.38 20.69 -11.79
N LYS A 119 4.50 21.22 -12.29
CA LYS A 119 4.66 21.55 -13.71
C LYS A 119 4.57 20.27 -14.57
N GLY A 120 3.59 20.23 -15.47
CA GLY A 120 3.33 19.09 -16.34
C GLY A 120 2.78 17.85 -15.62
N GLY A 121 2.21 17.99 -14.41
CA GLY A 121 1.60 16.88 -13.67
C GLY A 121 2.58 15.80 -13.20
N LYS A 122 3.88 16.11 -13.13
CA LYS A 122 4.94 15.10 -12.86
C LYS A 122 5.21 14.84 -11.38
N LYS A 123 4.67 15.70 -10.48
CA LYS A 123 4.89 15.47 -9.04
C LYS A 123 3.87 14.48 -8.52
N PRO A 124 4.31 13.48 -7.72
CA PRO A 124 3.42 12.50 -7.10
C PRO A 124 2.49 13.16 -6.08
N ILE A 125 1.39 12.47 -5.81
CA ILE A 125 0.43 12.85 -4.78
C ILE A 125 0.36 11.70 -3.77
N GLY A 126 0.43 12.04 -2.47
CA GLY A 126 0.09 11.14 -1.38
C GLY A 126 -0.93 11.81 -0.48
N ARG A 127 -2.02 11.13 -0.14
CA ARG A 127 -3.06 11.64 0.76
C ARG A 127 -3.65 10.53 1.60
N GLN A 128 -4.04 10.91 2.81
CA GLN A 128 -4.96 10.12 3.62
C GLN A 128 -6.39 10.49 3.21
N ILE A 129 -7.25 9.49 3.07
CA ILE A 129 -8.68 9.66 2.82
C ILE A 129 -9.50 8.97 3.89
N ALA A 130 -10.70 9.46 4.12
CA ALA A 130 -11.63 8.85 5.05
C ALA A 130 -12.05 7.47 4.53
N ILE A 131 -12.27 6.55 5.44
CA ILE A 131 -12.96 5.28 5.17
C ILE A 131 -14.43 5.53 5.58
N ASP A 132 -15.36 5.41 4.63
CA ASP A 132 -16.75 5.80 4.83
C ASP A 132 -17.40 5.05 6.00
N ASP A 133 -17.12 3.76 6.15
CA ASP A 133 -17.61 2.95 7.25
C ASP A 133 -17.10 3.38 8.63
N ALA A 134 -15.97 4.08 8.71
CA ALA A 134 -15.42 4.58 9.97
C ALA A 134 -16.16 5.82 10.49
N ARG A 135 -16.94 6.51 9.65
CA ARG A 135 -17.70 7.71 10.04
C ARG A 135 -18.97 7.40 10.80
N GLU A 136 -19.59 6.25 10.53
CA GLU A 136 -20.85 5.84 11.17
C GLU A 136 -20.69 5.35 12.62
N GLN A 137 -19.44 5.12 13.07
CA GLN A 137 -19.14 4.55 14.38
C GLN A 137 -18.48 5.52 15.36
N SER A 138 -18.35 6.78 15.01
CA SER A 138 -17.93 7.80 15.98
C SER A 138 -19.16 8.29 16.74
N PRO A 139 -19.24 8.08 18.07
CA PRO A 139 -20.29 8.69 18.89
C PRO A 139 -20.14 10.20 18.94
#